data_2267721345d73e78323097141ad9475a
#
_entry.id   2267721345d73e78323097141ad9475a
#
_cell.length_a   1.000
_cell.length_b   1.000
_cell.length_c   1.000
_cell.angle_alpha   90.00
_cell.angle_beta   90.00
_cell.angle_gamma   90.00
#
_symmetry.space_group_name_H-M   'P 1'
#
loop_
_entity.id
_entity.type
_entity.pdbx_description
1 polymer ?
#
loop_
_entity_poly.entity_id
_entity_poly.type
_entity_poly.pdbx_seq_one_letter_code
_entity_poly.pdbx_strand_id
1 'polypeptide(L)'
;MWNFVGRFNDQQAVSGNTQLDGNWYSGVPFIDKMIVGDVDNMPTYYQNQKAKNSYYFLPLILGLLGLVFQFGKRKYDFWLVMTMFVFTGLLIIVYTNQPPYEPRERDYAVVGSFQIFCIWVGLGVISLADLLKKYLGKNAAYVSVVASIVLVPINMAAENWDDHDRSGRYIGIDMAKNFLKNLEPNAILIGDRKSVV
;
A
#
# COMPACT_ATOMS: atom_id res chain seq x y z
N MET A 1 5.92 2.93 3.98
CA MET A 1 5.84 4.04 3.01
C MET A 1 4.92 3.68 1.83
N TRP A 2 5.11 2.53 1.16
CA TRP A 2 4.38 2.17 -0.07
C TRP A 2 2.86 2.25 0.04
N ASN A 3 2.29 1.71 1.09
CA ASN A 3 0.83 1.66 1.26
C ASN A 3 0.16 3.02 1.53
N PHE A 4 0.94 4.07 1.81
CA PHE A 4 0.40 5.38 2.17
C PHE A 4 0.95 6.54 1.33
N VAL A 5 1.99 6.28 0.55
CA VAL A 5 2.61 7.27 -0.34
C VAL A 5 2.42 6.88 -1.80
N GLY A 6 2.54 5.59 -2.09
CA GLY A 6 2.51 5.00 -3.40
C GLY A 6 3.75 4.15 -3.67
N ARG A 7 3.75 3.40 -4.75
CA ARG A 7 4.74 2.38 -5.10
C ARG A 7 5.24 2.60 -6.52
N PHE A 8 6.52 2.42 -6.75
CA PHE A 8 7.10 2.47 -8.08
C PHE A 8 6.96 1.13 -8.81
N ASN A 9 7.27 0.02 -8.12
CA ASN A 9 7.08 -1.34 -8.61
C ASN A 9 6.89 -2.32 -7.44
N ASP A 10 6.55 -3.57 -7.73
CA ASP A 10 6.34 -4.65 -6.75
C ASP A 10 7.54 -5.59 -6.59
N GLN A 11 8.66 -5.29 -7.24
CA GLN A 11 9.88 -6.09 -7.16
C GLN A 11 10.77 -5.59 -6.02
N GLN A 12 11.11 -6.47 -5.10
CA GLN A 12 12.10 -6.15 -4.07
C GLN A 12 13.51 -6.43 -4.59
N ALA A 13 14.33 -5.38 -4.73
CA ALA A 13 15.80 -5.37 -4.81
C ALA A 13 16.46 -6.58 -5.53
N VAL A 14 15.82 -7.11 -6.59
CA VAL A 14 16.32 -8.30 -7.31
C VAL A 14 17.55 -7.97 -8.14
N SER A 15 17.65 -6.75 -8.65
CA SER A 15 18.73 -6.32 -9.54
C SER A 15 19.95 -5.75 -8.81
N GLY A 16 19.86 -5.54 -7.49
CA GLY A 16 20.87 -4.81 -6.72
C GLY A 16 20.89 -3.31 -7.00
N ASN A 17 19.99 -2.80 -7.83
CA ASN A 17 19.82 -1.38 -8.06
C ASN A 17 18.71 -0.83 -7.17
N THR A 18 19.10 -0.32 -6.01
CA THR A 18 18.17 0.23 -5.01
C THR A 18 17.29 1.38 -5.52
N GLN A 19 17.62 1.97 -6.65
CA GLN A 19 16.79 3.03 -7.25
C GLN A 19 15.60 2.50 -8.03
N LEU A 20 15.71 1.29 -8.60
CA LEU A 20 14.68 0.70 -9.46
C LEU A 20 13.82 -0.34 -8.73
N ASP A 21 14.40 -0.97 -7.71
CA ASP A 21 13.74 -2.09 -7.02
C ASP A 21 13.09 -1.63 -5.71
N GLY A 22 11.79 -1.80 -5.61
CA GLY A 22 11.06 -1.70 -4.38
C GLY A 22 10.96 -0.32 -3.73
N ASN A 23 11.10 0.75 -4.50
CA ASN A 23 10.99 2.10 -3.98
C ASN A 23 9.55 2.60 -3.92
N TRP A 24 9.30 3.47 -2.95
CA TRP A 24 8.06 4.23 -2.92
C TRP A 24 8.07 5.33 -3.99
N TYR A 25 6.88 5.67 -4.45
CA TYR A 25 6.64 6.65 -5.49
C TYR A 25 5.49 7.55 -5.07
N SER A 26 5.74 8.86 -5.04
CA SER A 26 4.75 9.80 -4.49
C SER A 26 3.79 10.37 -5.52
N GLY A 27 4.19 10.41 -6.78
CA GLY A 27 3.52 11.17 -7.84
C GLY A 27 3.94 12.64 -7.90
N VAL A 28 4.85 13.09 -6.99
CA VAL A 28 5.41 14.45 -7.01
C VAL A 28 6.74 14.44 -7.77
N PRO A 29 6.84 14.97 -8.99
CA PRO A 29 7.99 14.78 -9.88
C PRO A 29 9.33 15.18 -9.26
N PHE A 30 9.35 16.26 -8.47
CA PHE A 30 10.58 16.73 -7.82
C PHE A 30 11.12 15.72 -6.80
N ILE A 31 10.24 15.12 -6.01
CA ILE A 31 10.61 14.14 -4.97
C ILE A 31 10.97 12.81 -5.61
N ASP A 32 10.18 12.37 -6.56
CA ASP A 32 10.35 11.07 -7.22
C ASP A 32 11.64 11.04 -8.05
N LYS A 33 12.01 12.17 -8.67
CA LYS A 33 13.28 12.31 -9.40
C LYS A 33 14.51 12.16 -8.49
N MET A 34 14.41 12.56 -7.22
CA MET A 34 15.50 12.41 -6.24
C MET A 34 15.66 10.94 -5.78
N ILE A 35 14.59 10.15 -5.81
CA ILE A 35 14.55 8.79 -5.23
C ILE A 35 14.72 7.73 -6.30
N VAL A 36 13.92 7.82 -7.34
CA VAL A 36 13.86 6.84 -8.43
C VAL A 36 14.71 7.27 -9.63
N GLY A 37 14.94 8.57 -9.78
CA GLY A 37 15.59 9.16 -10.95
C GLY A 37 14.59 9.66 -11.99
N ASP A 38 15.06 9.87 -13.23
CA ASP A 38 14.23 10.39 -14.31
C ASP A 38 13.41 9.26 -14.97
N VAL A 39 12.19 9.08 -14.52
CA VAL A 39 11.29 8.00 -14.98
C VAL A 39 10.98 8.11 -16.47
N ASP A 40 10.91 9.33 -17.02
CA ASP A 40 10.58 9.56 -18.43
C ASP A 40 11.66 9.03 -19.39
N ASN A 41 12.91 8.97 -18.91
CA ASN A 41 14.05 8.44 -19.66
C ASN A 41 14.34 6.95 -19.37
N MET A 42 13.52 6.28 -18.56
CA MET A 42 13.68 4.86 -18.29
C MET A 42 13.10 3.99 -19.42
N PRO A 43 13.53 2.71 -19.51
CA PRO A 43 12.91 1.75 -20.43
C PRO A 43 11.39 1.67 -20.23
N THR A 44 10.65 1.46 -21.31
CA THR A 44 9.17 1.40 -21.32
C THR A 44 8.58 0.39 -20.34
N TYR A 45 9.33 -0.66 -20.00
CA TYR A 45 8.95 -1.63 -18.98
C TYR A 45 8.73 -0.98 -17.62
N TYR A 46 9.62 -0.08 -17.18
CA TYR A 46 9.49 0.62 -15.89
C TYR A 46 8.46 1.75 -15.92
N GLN A 47 8.28 2.38 -17.09
CA GLN A 47 7.29 3.45 -17.24
C GLN A 47 5.86 2.92 -17.12
N ASN A 48 5.58 1.75 -17.72
CA ASN A 48 4.24 1.18 -17.87
C ASN A 48 3.94 0.03 -16.88
N GLN A 49 4.62 -0.02 -15.74
CA GLN A 49 4.34 -1.04 -14.73
C GLN A 49 2.96 -0.83 -14.10
N LYS A 50 2.13 -1.90 -14.08
CA LYS A 50 0.81 -1.87 -13.46
C LYS A 50 0.86 -1.69 -11.95
N ALA A 51 1.94 -2.14 -11.30
CA ALA A 51 2.15 -1.98 -9.87
C ALA A 51 2.51 -0.54 -9.45
N LYS A 52 2.75 0.36 -10.44
CA LYS A 52 3.06 1.76 -10.17
C LYS A 52 1.79 2.50 -9.78
N ASN A 53 1.78 3.08 -8.58
CA ASN A 53 0.71 3.91 -8.08
C ASN A 53 1.23 5.11 -7.30
N SER A 54 0.43 6.16 -7.20
CA SER A 54 0.81 7.42 -6.58
C SER A 54 -0.33 7.99 -5.75
N TYR A 55 -0.07 8.25 -4.47
CA TYR A 55 -1.08 8.78 -3.55
C TYR A 55 -0.77 10.19 -3.06
N TYR A 56 0.26 10.84 -3.61
CA TYR A 56 0.63 12.24 -3.30
C TYR A 56 0.80 12.52 -1.81
N PHE A 57 1.28 11.56 -1.04
CA PHE A 57 1.35 11.59 0.43
C PHE A 57 0.02 11.81 1.15
N LEU A 58 -1.11 11.84 0.46
CA LEU A 58 -2.41 12.21 1.05
C LEU A 58 -2.82 11.30 2.22
N PRO A 59 -2.79 9.96 2.10
CA PRO A 59 -3.08 9.08 3.25
C PRO A 59 -2.11 9.26 4.40
N LEU A 60 -0.82 9.46 4.10
CA LEU A 60 0.21 9.65 5.11
C LEU A 60 0.00 10.95 5.89
N ILE A 61 -0.20 12.07 5.19
CA ILE A 61 -0.43 13.38 5.81
C ILE A 61 -1.68 13.33 6.69
N LEU A 62 -2.76 12.76 6.17
CA LEU A 62 -4.01 12.65 6.92
C LEU A 62 -3.85 11.78 8.17
N GLY A 63 -3.12 10.66 8.06
CA GLY A 63 -2.79 9.80 9.19
C GLY A 63 -1.93 10.50 10.24
N LEU A 64 -0.92 11.27 9.84
CA LEU A 64 -0.09 12.05 10.76
C LEU A 64 -0.88 13.18 11.45
N LEU A 65 -1.78 13.85 10.73
CA LEU A 65 -2.70 14.82 11.33
C LEU A 65 -3.58 14.18 12.41
N GLY A 66 -4.13 12.99 12.13
CA GLY A 66 -4.93 12.25 13.08
C GLY A 66 -4.16 11.77 14.29
N LEU A 67 -2.91 11.34 14.10
CA LEU A 67 -2.01 10.95 15.18
C LEU A 67 -1.74 12.12 16.13
N VAL A 68 -1.38 13.29 15.60
CA VAL A 68 -1.14 14.50 16.38
C VAL A 68 -2.42 14.95 17.10
N PHE A 69 -3.55 14.90 16.40
CA PHE A 69 -4.86 15.24 16.97
C PHE A 69 -5.22 14.34 18.15
N GLN A 70 -5.06 13.01 18.01
CA GLN A 70 -5.33 12.07 19.07
C GLN A 70 -4.41 12.27 20.28
N PHE A 71 -3.12 12.48 20.03
CA PHE A 71 -2.15 12.78 21.10
C PHE A 71 -2.52 14.02 21.90
N GLY A 72 -2.98 15.07 21.20
CA GLY A 72 -3.40 16.32 21.87
C GLY A 72 -4.71 16.21 22.64
N LYS A 73 -5.66 15.41 22.17
CA LYS A 73 -7.03 15.35 22.73
C LYS A 73 -7.23 14.19 23.71
N ARG A 74 -6.63 13.02 23.46
CA ARG A 74 -6.88 11.77 24.21
C ARG A 74 -5.60 10.95 24.36
N LYS A 75 -4.75 11.30 25.30
CA LYS A 75 -3.45 10.66 25.51
C LYS A 75 -3.52 9.17 25.83
N TYR A 76 -4.51 8.72 26.60
CA TYR A 76 -4.65 7.29 26.93
C TYR A 76 -5.01 6.46 25.69
N ASP A 77 -5.99 6.90 24.93
CA ASP A 77 -6.40 6.24 23.68
C ASP A 77 -5.25 6.24 22.65
N PHE A 78 -4.48 7.33 22.61
CA PHE A 78 -3.29 7.42 21.75
C PHE A 78 -2.26 6.34 22.11
N TRP A 79 -1.91 6.18 23.37
CA TRP A 79 -0.93 5.20 23.78
C TRP A 79 -1.40 3.76 23.53
N LEU A 80 -2.70 3.50 23.67
CA LEU A 80 -3.29 2.21 23.33
C LEU A 80 -3.12 1.92 21.84
N VAL A 81 -3.55 2.82 20.97
CA VAL A 81 -3.44 2.67 19.50
C VAL A 81 -1.98 2.61 19.07
N MET A 82 -1.12 3.44 19.64
CA MET A 82 0.32 3.44 19.36
C MET A 82 0.98 2.09 19.75
N THR A 83 0.63 1.57 20.92
CA THR A 83 1.13 0.26 21.35
C THR A 83 0.72 -0.83 20.35
N MET A 84 -0.56 -0.87 19.96
CA MET A 84 -1.03 -1.81 18.93
C MET A 84 -0.28 -1.65 17.62
N PHE A 85 -0.05 -0.41 17.16
CA PHE A 85 0.70 -0.13 15.93
C PHE A 85 2.13 -0.67 16.01
N VAL A 86 2.83 -0.42 17.11
CA VAL A 86 4.21 -0.88 17.32
C VAL A 86 4.28 -2.40 17.38
N PHE A 87 3.36 -3.06 18.12
CA PHE A 87 3.36 -4.51 18.27
C PHE A 87 3.02 -5.22 16.96
N THR A 88 2.03 -4.75 16.20
CA THR A 88 1.61 -5.38 14.95
C THR A 88 2.45 -4.97 13.73
N GLY A 89 3.33 -3.99 13.88
CA GLY A 89 4.24 -3.52 12.84
C GLY A 89 5.69 -3.74 13.19
N LEU A 90 6.29 -2.81 13.92
CA LEU A 90 7.73 -2.81 14.17
C LEU A 90 8.23 -4.08 14.89
N LEU A 91 7.51 -4.56 15.90
CA LEU A 91 7.91 -5.76 16.62
C LEU A 91 7.79 -7.02 15.75
N ILE A 92 6.81 -7.10 14.86
CA ILE A 92 6.72 -8.22 13.91
C ILE A 92 7.91 -8.18 12.95
N ILE A 93 8.29 -7.02 12.42
CA ILE A 93 9.46 -6.88 11.54
C ILE A 93 10.73 -7.37 12.24
N VAL A 94 10.95 -6.93 13.49
CA VAL A 94 12.10 -7.36 14.31
C VAL A 94 12.05 -8.85 14.60
N TYR A 95 10.88 -9.37 14.98
CA TYR A 95 10.68 -10.79 15.31
C TYR A 95 10.91 -11.72 14.11
N THR A 96 10.37 -11.34 12.94
CA THR A 96 10.49 -12.17 11.73
C THR A 96 11.87 -12.07 11.09
N ASN A 97 12.65 -11.03 11.42
CA ASN A 97 14.00 -10.78 10.90
C ASN A 97 14.12 -11.10 9.40
N GLN A 98 13.23 -10.55 8.62
CA GLN A 98 13.13 -10.85 7.19
C GLN A 98 14.37 -10.36 6.47
N PRO A 99 15.01 -11.19 5.62
CA PRO A 99 16.13 -10.74 4.80
C PRO A 99 15.64 -9.65 3.83
N PRO A 100 16.45 -8.61 3.57
CA PRO A 100 16.07 -7.47 2.73
C PRO A 100 15.88 -7.84 1.24
N TYR A 101 16.37 -9.01 0.82
CA TYR A 101 16.34 -9.48 -0.56
C TYR A 101 15.43 -10.71 -0.70
N GLU A 102 14.17 -10.57 -0.35
CA GLU A 102 13.20 -11.64 -0.61
C GLU A 102 12.50 -11.41 -1.96
N PRO A 103 12.33 -12.49 -2.77
CA PRO A 103 11.64 -12.37 -4.06
C PRO A 103 10.13 -12.10 -3.92
N ARG A 104 9.60 -12.09 -2.71
CA ARG A 104 8.19 -11.86 -2.42
C ARG A 104 8.01 -10.96 -1.21
N GLU A 105 7.25 -9.91 -1.40
CA GLU A 105 6.81 -9.02 -0.32
C GLU A 105 5.91 -9.76 0.70
N ARG A 106 6.17 -9.52 1.98
CA ARG A 106 5.38 -10.11 3.08
C ARG A 106 4.57 -9.04 3.82
N ASP A 107 3.99 -8.11 3.09
CA ASP A 107 3.16 -7.04 3.65
C ASP A 107 2.01 -7.56 4.51
N TYR A 108 1.53 -8.77 4.22
CA TYR A 108 0.50 -9.43 5.04
C TYR A 108 0.91 -9.66 6.49
N ALA A 109 2.21 -9.75 6.79
CA ALA A 109 2.68 -9.95 8.17
C ALA A 109 2.46 -8.69 9.02
N VAL A 110 2.49 -7.50 8.40
CA VAL A 110 2.34 -6.21 9.06
C VAL A 110 1.00 -5.53 8.77
N VAL A 111 0.05 -6.26 8.17
CA VAL A 111 -1.27 -5.71 7.81
C VAL A 111 -2.03 -5.12 9.01
N GLY A 112 -1.81 -5.66 10.22
CA GLY A 112 -2.37 -5.11 11.44
C GLY A 112 -1.96 -3.66 11.69
N SER A 113 -0.68 -3.32 11.46
CA SER A 113 -0.23 -1.93 11.62
C SER A 113 -0.84 -0.99 10.57
N PHE A 114 -1.06 -1.46 9.35
CA PHE A 114 -1.74 -0.68 8.32
C PHE A 114 -3.18 -0.40 8.70
N GLN A 115 -3.90 -1.41 9.21
CA GLN A 115 -5.26 -1.24 9.70
C GLN A 115 -5.33 -0.23 10.85
N ILE A 116 -4.38 -0.30 11.79
CA ILE A 116 -4.32 0.65 12.90
C ILE A 116 -3.98 2.06 12.41
N PHE A 117 -3.08 2.20 11.44
CA PHE A 117 -2.79 3.50 10.84
C PHE A 117 -4.04 4.13 10.18
N CYS A 118 -4.92 3.33 9.59
CA CYS A 118 -6.19 3.82 9.05
C CYS A 118 -7.11 4.45 10.11
N ILE A 119 -6.97 4.07 11.39
CA ILE A 119 -7.68 4.77 12.49
C ILE A 119 -7.22 6.22 12.56
N TRP A 120 -5.90 6.45 12.48
CA TRP A 120 -5.37 7.82 12.45
C TRP A 120 -5.76 8.57 11.20
N VAL A 121 -5.83 7.91 10.04
CA VAL A 121 -6.35 8.53 8.81
C VAL A 121 -7.79 9.01 9.03
N GLY A 122 -8.65 8.20 9.65
CA GLY A 122 -10.02 8.61 10.01
C GLY A 122 -10.07 9.78 11.00
N LEU A 123 -9.21 9.75 12.04
CA LEU A 123 -9.09 10.86 12.99
C LEU A 123 -8.52 12.13 12.34
N GLY A 124 -7.72 11.99 11.30
CA GLY A 124 -7.20 13.08 10.48
C GLY A 124 -8.30 13.88 9.80
N VAL A 125 -9.38 13.22 9.37
CA VAL A 125 -10.55 13.90 8.80
C VAL A 125 -11.21 14.82 9.83
N ILE A 126 -11.31 14.35 11.08
CA ILE A 126 -11.86 15.15 12.19
C ILE A 126 -10.94 16.34 12.49
N SER A 127 -9.62 16.09 12.53
CA SER A 127 -8.62 17.14 12.69
C SER A 127 -8.73 18.19 11.59
N LEU A 128 -8.86 17.77 10.34
CA LEU A 128 -9.03 18.65 9.19
C LEU A 128 -10.32 19.49 9.32
N ALA A 129 -11.41 18.87 9.76
CA ALA A 129 -12.66 19.58 10.02
C ALA A 129 -12.51 20.66 11.09
N ASP A 130 -11.80 20.35 12.18
CA ASP A 130 -11.53 21.33 13.26
C ASP A 130 -10.66 22.49 12.76
N LEU A 131 -9.65 22.23 11.93
CA LEU A 131 -8.81 23.26 11.31
C LEU A 131 -9.60 24.16 10.36
N LEU A 132 -10.47 23.57 9.54
CA LEU A 132 -11.27 24.30 8.54
C LEU A 132 -12.46 25.03 9.15
N LYS A 133 -12.84 24.71 10.40
CA LYS A 133 -14.00 25.33 11.09
C LYS A 133 -13.90 26.83 11.16
N LYS A 134 -12.67 27.36 11.29
CA LYS A 134 -12.42 28.80 11.33
C LYS A 134 -12.81 29.51 10.02
N TYR A 135 -12.66 28.81 8.88
CA TYR A 135 -12.87 29.38 7.55
C TYR A 135 -14.24 29.04 6.96
N LEU A 136 -14.73 27.82 7.21
CA LEU A 136 -15.95 27.27 6.57
C LEU A 136 -17.14 27.14 7.54
N GLY A 137 -16.96 27.48 8.80
CA GLY A 137 -18.02 27.44 9.81
C GLY A 137 -18.68 26.05 9.91
N LYS A 138 -20.01 26.00 9.76
CA LYS A 138 -20.81 24.77 9.90
C LYS A 138 -20.53 23.76 8.76
N ASN A 139 -20.03 24.20 7.61
CA ASN A 139 -19.78 23.33 6.44
C ASN A 139 -18.42 22.62 6.51
N ALA A 140 -17.56 23.00 7.46
CA ALA A 140 -16.21 22.43 7.56
C ALA A 140 -16.20 20.91 7.67
N ALA A 141 -17.08 20.31 8.46
CA ALA A 141 -17.18 18.86 8.62
C ALA A 141 -17.57 18.18 7.31
N TYR A 142 -18.60 18.69 6.62
CA TYR A 142 -19.04 18.14 5.35
C TYR A 142 -17.94 18.21 4.28
N VAL A 143 -17.32 19.38 4.11
CA VAL A 143 -16.24 19.59 3.13
C VAL A 143 -15.06 18.69 3.44
N SER A 144 -14.65 18.57 4.72
CA SER A 144 -13.53 17.70 5.12
C SER A 144 -13.81 16.23 4.81
N VAL A 145 -15.01 15.73 5.10
CA VAL A 145 -15.39 14.34 4.82
C VAL A 145 -15.39 14.09 3.32
N VAL A 146 -16.07 14.91 2.52
CA VAL A 146 -16.17 14.74 1.06
C VAL A 146 -14.80 14.83 0.41
N ALA A 147 -14.00 15.85 0.77
CA ALA A 147 -12.64 16.00 0.24
C ALA A 147 -11.76 14.79 0.60
N SER A 148 -11.81 14.31 1.85
CA SER A 148 -11.02 13.16 2.28
C SER A 148 -11.43 11.87 1.56
N ILE A 149 -12.72 11.64 1.30
CA ILE A 149 -13.21 10.48 0.53
C ILE A 149 -12.69 10.53 -0.90
N VAL A 150 -12.76 11.69 -1.55
CA VAL A 150 -12.30 11.84 -2.94
C VAL A 150 -10.79 11.71 -3.04
N LEU A 151 -10.05 12.40 -2.18
CA LEU A 151 -8.59 12.49 -2.26
C LEU A 151 -7.86 11.23 -1.76
N VAL A 152 -8.46 10.44 -0.88
CA VAL A 152 -7.78 9.26 -0.31
C VAL A 152 -8.40 7.96 -0.82
N PRO A 153 -9.57 7.47 -0.36
CA PRO A 153 -10.02 6.15 -0.79
C PRO A 153 -10.37 6.06 -2.28
N ILE A 154 -10.95 7.09 -2.89
CA ILE A 154 -11.27 7.05 -4.33
C ILE A 154 -9.98 7.10 -5.15
N ASN A 155 -9.04 7.97 -4.82
CA ASN A 155 -7.73 8.00 -5.50
C ASN A 155 -7.00 6.67 -5.37
N MET A 156 -6.93 6.10 -4.17
CA MET A 156 -6.30 4.78 -3.94
C MET A 156 -7.02 3.67 -4.71
N ALA A 157 -8.35 3.69 -4.79
CA ALA A 157 -9.10 2.70 -5.55
C ALA A 157 -8.84 2.83 -7.05
N ALA A 158 -8.79 4.04 -7.59
CA ALA A 158 -8.51 4.30 -9.00
C ALA A 158 -7.09 3.86 -9.39
N GLU A 159 -6.09 4.22 -8.59
CA GLU A 159 -4.69 3.87 -8.84
C GLU A 159 -4.38 2.37 -8.74
N ASN A 160 -5.15 1.62 -7.95
CA ASN A 160 -4.92 0.18 -7.75
C ASN A 160 -5.87 -0.71 -8.57
N TRP A 161 -6.81 -0.15 -9.30
CA TRP A 161 -7.84 -0.92 -9.99
C TRP A 161 -7.25 -1.89 -11.01
N ASP A 162 -6.33 -1.41 -11.84
CA ASP A 162 -5.71 -2.19 -12.93
C ASP A 162 -4.82 -3.33 -12.40
N ASP A 163 -4.17 -3.13 -11.26
CA ASP A 163 -3.34 -4.15 -10.61
C ASP A 163 -4.19 -5.25 -9.95
N HIS A 164 -5.36 -4.90 -9.41
CA HIS A 164 -6.27 -5.83 -8.75
C HIS A 164 -7.32 -6.44 -9.68
N ASP A 165 -7.52 -5.90 -10.88
CA ASP A 165 -8.44 -6.50 -11.87
C ASP A 165 -7.85 -7.81 -12.41
N ARG A 166 -8.49 -8.91 -12.02
CA ARG A 166 -8.14 -10.28 -12.44
C ARG A 166 -9.14 -10.87 -13.42
N SER A 167 -10.07 -10.10 -13.93
CA SER A 167 -11.14 -10.55 -14.82
C SER A 167 -10.65 -11.24 -16.10
N GLY A 168 -9.48 -10.86 -16.61
CA GLY A 168 -8.84 -11.45 -17.78
C GLY A 168 -7.67 -12.41 -17.50
N ARG A 169 -7.44 -12.81 -16.25
CA ARG A 169 -6.27 -13.63 -15.89
C ARG A 169 -6.64 -15.12 -15.81
N TYR A 170 -6.57 -15.83 -16.93
CA TYR A 170 -6.90 -17.26 -17.03
C TYR A 170 -5.68 -18.19 -16.87
N ILE A 171 -4.48 -17.67 -16.60
CA ILE A 171 -3.22 -18.42 -16.55
C ILE A 171 -3.32 -19.65 -15.63
N GLY A 172 -3.90 -19.51 -14.44
CA GLY A 172 -4.07 -20.61 -13.49
C GLY A 172 -4.99 -21.72 -14.00
N ILE A 173 -6.10 -21.35 -14.66
CA ILE A 173 -7.05 -22.30 -15.24
C ILE A 173 -6.43 -23.00 -16.46
N ASP A 174 -5.74 -22.28 -17.31
CA ASP A 174 -5.12 -22.82 -18.51
C ASP A 174 -3.95 -23.74 -18.14
N MET A 175 -3.17 -23.38 -17.14
CA MET A 175 -2.11 -24.23 -16.58
C MET A 175 -2.69 -25.53 -16.02
N ALA A 176 -3.75 -25.46 -15.21
CA ALA A 176 -4.42 -26.62 -14.66
C ALA A 176 -5.00 -27.53 -15.78
N LYS A 177 -5.63 -26.95 -16.79
CA LYS A 177 -6.12 -27.69 -17.95
C LYS A 177 -5.00 -28.38 -18.70
N ASN A 178 -3.86 -27.71 -18.92
CA ASN A 178 -2.71 -28.28 -19.59
C ASN A 178 -2.10 -29.46 -18.80
N PHE A 179 -2.01 -29.36 -17.51
CA PHE A 179 -1.57 -30.46 -16.65
C PHE A 179 -2.52 -31.66 -16.74
N LEU A 180 -3.82 -31.42 -16.62
CA LEU A 180 -4.82 -32.48 -16.60
C LEU A 180 -5.02 -33.15 -17.99
N LYS A 181 -4.87 -32.39 -19.08
CA LYS A 181 -5.05 -32.90 -20.45
C LYS A 181 -4.04 -33.96 -20.85
N ASN A 182 -2.85 -33.93 -20.27
CA ASN A 182 -1.73 -34.83 -20.57
C ASN A 182 -1.65 -36.05 -19.65
N LEU A 183 -2.60 -36.20 -18.71
CA LEU A 183 -2.65 -37.35 -17.81
C LEU A 183 -3.36 -38.52 -18.46
N GLU A 184 -2.82 -39.75 -18.24
CA GLU A 184 -3.51 -40.96 -18.59
C GLU A 184 -4.78 -41.20 -17.77
N PRO A 185 -5.76 -41.96 -18.29
CA PRO A 185 -6.93 -42.33 -17.50
C PRO A 185 -6.52 -43.03 -16.19
N ASN A 186 -7.09 -42.61 -15.07
CA ASN A 186 -6.78 -43.09 -13.71
C ASN A 186 -5.39 -42.74 -13.18
N ALA A 187 -4.69 -41.75 -13.76
CA ALA A 187 -3.43 -41.24 -13.19
C ALA A 187 -3.64 -40.54 -11.86
N ILE A 188 -2.74 -40.78 -10.93
CA ILE A 188 -2.70 -40.09 -9.63
C ILE A 188 -1.78 -38.87 -9.75
N LEU A 189 -2.35 -37.66 -9.58
CA LEU A 189 -1.59 -36.44 -9.56
C LEU A 189 -1.15 -36.13 -8.12
N ILE A 190 0.15 -36.16 -7.87
CA ILE A 190 0.74 -35.76 -6.60
C ILE A 190 1.34 -34.37 -6.79
N GLY A 191 0.72 -33.34 -6.19
CA GLY A 191 1.22 -31.97 -6.24
C GLY A 191 1.66 -31.50 -4.85
N ASP A 192 2.80 -30.83 -4.74
CA ASP A 192 3.17 -30.10 -3.54
C ASP A 192 2.45 -28.75 -3.53
N ARG A 193 1.87 -28.40 -2.41
CA ARG A 193 1.11 -27.16 -2.19
C ARG A 193 1.93 -25.88 -2.43
N LYS A 194 3.28 -25.99 -2.44
CA LYS A 194 4.20 -24.88 -2.69
C LYS A 194 4.49 -24.65 -4.17
N SER A 195 4.13 -25.57 -5.03
CA SER A 195 4.39 -25.47 -6.49
C SER A 195 3.21 -24.91 -7.30
N VAL A 196 2.11 -24.55 -6.65
CA VAL A 196 0.95 -23.92 -7.27
C VAL A 196 0.95 -22.43 -6.91
N VAL A 197 1.80 -21.66 -7.59
CA VAL A 197 1.77 -20.19 -7.59
C VAL A 197 1.62 -19.72 -9.02
#